data_c22e9dde4ea61034c452c08c560fd24d
#
_entry.id   c22e9dde4ea61034c452c08c560fd24d
#
_cell.length_a   1.000
_cell.length_b   1.000
_cell.length_c   1.000
_cell.angle_alpha   90.00
_cell.angle_beta   90.00
_cell.angle_gamma   90.00
#
_symmetry.space_group_name_H-M   'P 1'
#
loop_
_entity.id
_entity.type
_entity.pdbx_description
1 polymer ?
#
loop_
_entity_poly.entity_id
_entity_poly.type
_entity_poly.pdbx_seq_one_letter_code
_entity_poly.pdbx_strand_id
1 'polypeptide(L)'
;MLILAATVSLSFSAWSQTDATQFGSLPTLKIDAAKAELGKRLFFDTRLSGNTALSCASCHQPENGYSYPEALGPAYTGSKGFRNVPTLINTVYKKVWFHDGRIGTNLNDVTRENITEDWLMNMDMRLMQERLKQDPTYIKMFKEAGYGEPSNGSVRKAIPEYLKTLTANTTPFDKQKLSTSAQKGFEIFKGKGRCSACHSGPLFTDGKPYNTGVPENLDIFRDPMRHQTFIAFNMFMGTENYMNQKRDVGAHVQTHKADGTDKGKFITPTLRELTFTAPYMHNGMLETLEDVVAFYNQGGGEDSNKDKRLKPLNLSAQEQSDLVAFLSSLSSEPLTSDKHVWKANDYNYQLISDWRNVKN
;
A
#
# COMPACT_ATOMS: atom_id res chain seq x y z
N MET A 1 -33.82 -36.86 42.68
CA MET A 1 -33.92 -36.12 41.41
C MET A 1 -32.58 -35.38 41.26
N LEU A 2 -31.60 -36.05 40.61
CA LEU A 2 -30.28 -35.46 40.35
C LEU A 2 -30.35 -34.74 39.01
N ILE A 3 -30.08 -33.43 39.00
CA ILE A 3 -29.94 -32.64 37.80
C ILE A 3 -28.47 -32.73 37.35
N LEU A 4 -28.21 -33.47 36.28
CA LEU A 4 -26.91 -33.44 35.60
C LEU A 4 -26.82 -32.11 34.84
N ALA A 5 -25.94 -31.24 35.30
CA ALA A 5 -25.52 -30.07 34.52
C ALA A 5 -24.51 -30.52 33.47
N ALA A 6 -24.93 -30.53 32.21
CA ALA A 6 -24.02 -30.74 31.06
C ALA A 6 -23.21 -29.47 30.85
N THR A 7 -21.94 -29.47 31.22
CA THR A 7 -20.97 -28.45 30.85
C THR A 7 -20.59 -28.65 29.39
N VAL A 8 -21.11 -27.78 28.50
CA VAL A 8 -20.64 -27.67 27.12
C VAL A 8 -19.29 -26.97 27.16
N SER A 9 -18.23 -27.75 27.13
CA SER A 9 -16.88 -27.23 26.88
C SER A 9 -16.77 -26.81 25.41
N LEU A 10 -16.84 -25.51 25.17
CA LEU A 10 -16.45 -24.90 23.87
C LEU A 10 -14.96 -25.12 23.73
N SER A 11 -14.57 -26.15 22.99
CA SER A 11 -13.20 -26.37 22.56
C SER A 11 -12.86 -25.26 21.52
N PHE A 12 -12.10 -24.29 21.97
CA PHE A 12 -11.39 -23.38 21.04
C PHE A 12 -10.48 -24.26 20.19
N SER A 13 -10.82 -24.43 18.92
CA SER A 13 -9.94 -25.11 18.00
C SER A 13 -8.69 -24.24 17.81
N ALA A 14 -7.57 -24.74 18.35
CA ALA A 14 -6.25 -24.23 17.99
C ALA A 14 -6.12 -24.24 16.45
N TRP A 15 -5.41 -23.26 15.90
CA TRP A 15 -5.07 -23.22 14.48
C TRP A 15 -4.62 -24.60 14.01
N SER A 16 -5.12 -25.02 12.86
CA SER A 16 -4.61 -26.23 12.25
C SER A 16 -3.15 -25.98 11.82
N GLN A 17 -2.33 -27.01 11.85
CA GLN A 17 -0.95 -26.93 11.39
C GLN A 17 -0.86 -26.43 9.93
N THR A 18 -1.88 -26.69 9.14
CA THR A 18 -2.05 -26.21 7.77
C THR A 18 -2.25 -24.68 7.71
N ASP A 19 -3.04 -24.10 8.62
CA ASP A 19 -3.28 -22.66 8.68
C ASP A 19 -2.01 -21.91 9.08
N ALA A 20 -1.26 -22.41 10.05
CA ALA A 20 0.02 -21.84 10.46
C ALA A 20 1.07 -21.87 9.32
N THR A 21 1.04 -22.87 8.46
CA THR A 21 1.91 -22.98 7.29
C THR A 21 1.47 -22.04 6.17
N GLN A 22 0.16 -21.90 5.97
CA GLN A 22 -0.41 -21.11 4.87
C GLN A 22 -0.45 -19.60 5.15
N PHE A 23 -0.68 -19.18 6.41
CA PHE A 23 -0.89 -17.78 6.78
C PHE A 23 0.07 -17.28 7.87
N GLY A 24 1.20 -17.94 8.07
CA GLY A 24 2.15 -17.72 9.14
C GLY A 24 2.49 -16.25 9.48
N SER A 25 3.30 -16.05 10.50
CA SER A 25 3.73 -14.71 10.93
C SER A 25 4.74 -14.08 9.98
N LEU A 26 4.79 -12.76 9.97
CA LEU A 26 5.84 -12.01 9.25
C LEU A 26 7.20 -12.26 9.92
N PRO A 27 8.27 -12.47 9.15
CA PRO A 27 9.59 -12.66 9.70
C PRO A 27 10.11 -11.38 10.38
N THR A 28 10.91 -11.55 11.44
CA THR A 28 11.58 -10.42 12.10
C THR A 28 12.65 -9.84 11.18
N LEU A 29 12.67 -8.51 11.06
CA LEU A 29 13.65 -7.79 10.25
C LEU A 29 14.79 -7.27 11.12
N LYS A 30 16.01 -7.32 10.57
CA LYS A 30 17.15 -6.56 11.12
C LYS A 30 17.03 -5.12 10.63
N ILE A 31 16.99 -4.17 11.56
CA ILE A 31 16.91 -2.74 11.29
C ILE A 31 18.20 -2.08 11.75
N ASP A 32 18.78 -1.26 10.87
CA ASP A 32 19.90 -0.37 11.20
C ASP A 32 19.29 0.96 11.68
N ALA A 33 19.42 1.24 12.97
CA ALA A 33 18.75 2.38 13.60
C ALA A 33 19.18 3.73 13.01
N ALA A 34 20.48 3.91 12.71
CA ALA A 34 20.98 5.17 12.13
C ALA A 34 20.46 5.39 10.70
N LYS A 35 20.40 4.32 9.90
CA LYS A 35 19.84 4.39 8.55
C LYS A 35 18.33 4.59 8.58
N ALA A 36 17.62 3.96 9.52
CA ALA A 36 16.19 4.12 9.68
C ALA A 36 15.81 5.55 10.08
N GLU A 37 16.55 6.16 11.00
CA GLU A 37 16.33 7.55 11.42
C GLU A 37 16.60 8.53 10.26
N LEU A 38 17.70 8.34 9.51
CA LEU A 38 17.95 9.08 8.27
C LEU A 38 16.80 8.89 7.27
N GLY A 39 16.36 7.65 7.06
CA GLY A 39 15.26 7.33 6.15
C GLY A 39 13.95 7.98 6.57
N LYS A 40 13.65 8.01 7.88
CA LYS A 40 12.50 8.71 8.44
C LYS A 40 12.54 10.20 8.10
N ARG A 41 13.66 10.87 8.36
CA ARG A 41 13.82 12.28 8.03
C ARG A 41 13.62 12.54 6.54
N LEU A 42 14.20 11.71 5.67
CA LEU A 42 14.03 11.82 4.22
C LEU A 42 12.59 11.59 3.78
N PHE A 43 11.86 10.67 4.41
CA PHE A 43 10.48 10.35 4.08
C PHE A 43 9.52 11.55 4.27
N PHE A 44 9.80 12.41 5.26
CA PHE A 44 9.02 13.61 5.54
C PHE A 44 9.57 14.87 4.86
N ASP A 45 10.71 14.82 4.19
CA ASP A 45 11.37 15.99 3.63
C ASP A 45 10.87 16.34 2.23
N THR A 46 10.28 17.52 2.11
CA THR A 46 9.75 18.02 0.84
C THR A 46 10.84 18.38 -0.18
N ARG A 47 12.11 18.52 0.25
CA ARG A 47 13.25 18.76 -0.65
C ARG A 47 13.52 17.60 -1.60
N LEU A 48 12.87 16.44 -1.39
CA LEU A 48 12.91 15.30 -2.29
C LEU A 48 11.95 15.44 -3.48
N SER A 49 11.19 16.53 -3.56
CA SER A 49 10.39 16.84 -4.76
C SER A 49 10.98 18.03 -5.53
N GLY A 50 10.70 18.10 -6.83
CA GLY A 50 11.26 19.10 -7.74
C GLY A 50 11.01 20.54 -7.25
N ASN A 51 9.78 20.83 -6.85
CA ASN A 51 9.33 22.14 -6.36
C ASN A 51 9.31 22.28 -4.83
N THR A 52 9.81 21.31 -4.09
CA THR A 52 9.81 21.28 -2.61
C THR A 52 8.42 21.31 -1.96
N ALA A 53 7.39 20.91 -2.68
CA ALA A 53 6.00 20.93 -2.18
C ALA A 53 5.52 19.59 -1.61
N LEU A 54 6.13 18.48 -2.03
CA LEU A 54 5.72 17.13 -1.68
C LEU A 54 6.85 16.36 -0.98
N SER A 55 6.45 15.50 -0.06
CA SER A 55 7.27 14.43 0.52
C SER A 55 6.57 13.09 0.31
N CYS A 56 7.21 11.98 0.67
CA CYS A 56 6.54 10.67 0.68
C CYS A 56 5.29 10.71 1.59
N ALA A 57 5.39 11.40 2.74
CA ALA A 57 4.28 11.55 3.68
C ALA A 57 3.11 12.39 3.14
N SER A 58 3.28 13.15 2.08
CA SER A 58 2.16 13.88 1.44
C SER A 58 1.12 12.94 0.83
N CYS A 59 1.57 11.77 0.36
CA CYS A 59 0.72 10.73 -0.22
C CYS A 59 0.52 9.55 0.74
N HIS A 60 1.55 9.19 1.51
CA HIS A 60 1.54 8.09 2.46
C HIS A 60 1.46 8.62 3.89
N GLN A 61 0.25 9.03 4.29
CA GLN A 61 -0.02 9.72 5.54
C GLN A 61 -0.03 8.75 6.72
N PRO A 62 0.79 8.97 7.77
CA PRO A 62 0.85 8.08 8.94
C PRO A 62 -0.49 7.86 9.62
N GLU A 63 -1.29 8.91 9.76
CA GLU A 63 -2.63 8.91 10.37
C GLU A 63 -3.66 8.07 9.59
N ASN A 64 -3.39 7.81 8.32
CA ASN A 64 -4.22 7.00 7.42
C ASN A 64 -3.55 5.66 7.08
N GLY A 65 -2.82 5.07 8.02
CA GLY A 65 -2.14 3.79 7.80
C GLY A 65 -1.07 3.85 6.69
N TYR A 66 -0.39 4.99 6.55
CA TYR A 66 0.57 5.23 5.47
C TYR A 66 -0.02 5.02 4.07
N SER A 67 -1.30 5.33 3.91
CA SER A 67 -2.04 5.45 2.65
C SER A 67 -2.63 6.86 2.52
N TYR A 68 -3.60 7.06 1.65
CA TYR A 68 -4.27 8.35 1.43
C TYR A 68 -5.79 8.17 1.54
N PRO A 69 -6.51 9.09 2.22
CA PRO A 69 -7.92 8.90 2.56
C PRO A 69 -8.90 9.11 1.40
N GLU A 70 -8.44 9.60 0.24
CA GLU A 70 -9.28 9.78 -0.93
C GLU A 70 -9.12 8.64 -1.94
N ALA A 71 -10.13 8.45 -2.78
CA ALA A 71 -10.15 7.40 -3.79
C ALA A 71 -8.93 7.43 -4.73
N LEU A 72 -8.54 8.62 -5.16
CA LEU A 72 -7.43 8.85 -6.08
C LEU A 72 -6.37 9.77 -5.44
N GLY A 73 -5.14 9.33 -5.46
CA GLY A 73 -4.02 10.00 -4.81
C GLY A 73 -3.74 11.41 -5.35
N PRO A 74 -3.02 12.22 -4.58
CA PRO A 74 -2.43 13.46 -5.07
C PRO A 74 -1.26 13.15 -6.02
N ALA A 75 -0.75 14.18 -6.68
CA ALA A 75 0.40 14.10 -7.55
C ALA A 75 1.19 15.42 -7.52
N TYR A 76 2.27 15.50 -8.28
CA TYR A 76 3.08 16.70 -8.43
C TYR A 76 2.24 17.89 -8.89
N THR A 77 2.63 19.09 -8.53
CA THR A 77 1.94 20.34 -8.89
C THR A 77 1.68 20.43 -10.40
N GLY A 78 0.43 20.68 -10.77
CA GLY A 78 -0.02 20.68 -12.17
C GLY A 78 -0.45 19.32 -12.69
N SER A 79 -0.48 18.29 -11.83
CA SER A 79 -1.04 16.98 -12.14
C SER A 79 -1.88 16.44 -10.97
N LYS A 80 -2.63 15.38 -11.18
CA LYS A 80 -3.40 14.66 -10.17
C LYS A 80 -3.29 13.16 -10.41
N GLY A 81 -3.13 12.38 -9.35
CA GLY A 81 -3.04 10.93 -9.44
C GLY A 81 -4.34 10.28 -9.94
N PHE A 82 -4.22 9.16 -10.60
CA PHE A 82 -5.35 8.40 -11.16
C PHE A 82 -5.52 7.01 -10.52
N ARG A 83 -4.74 6.71 -9.49
CA ARG A 83 -4.86 5.47 -8.70
C ARG A 83 -4.95 5.77 -7.22
N ASN A 84 -5.49 4.84 -6.47
CA ASN A 84 -5.46 4.84 -5.02
C ASN A 84 -4.02 4.69 -4.50
N VAL A 85 -3.73 5.26 -3.33
CA VAL A 85 -2.40 5.18 -2.71
C VAL A 85 -2.36 3.98 -1.76
N PRO A 86 -1.56 2.94 -2.05
CA PRO A 86 -1.48 1.77 -1.20
C PRO A 86 -0.73 2.06 0.09
N THR A 87 -1.07 1.34 1.17
CA THR A 87 -0.31 1.41 2.42
C THR A 87 1.15 1.02 2.25
N LEU A 88 2.04 1.67 3.02
CA LEU A 88 3.43 1.27 3.17
C LEU A 88 3.67 0.33 4.35
N ILE A 89 2.67 0.11 5.22
CA ILE A 89 2.81 -0.86 6.31
C ILE A 89 3.07 -2.24 5.72
N ASN A 90 4.08 -2.92 6.23
CA ASN A 90 4.53 -4.23 5.75
C ASN A 90 5.02 -4.27 4.29
N THR A 91 5.19 -3.11 3.62
CA THR A 91 5.60 -3.08 2.21
C THR A 91 6.95 -3.73 1.94
N VAL A 92 7.85 -3.77 2.94
CA VAL A 92 9.20 -4.37 2.83
C VAL A 92 9.19 -5.88 2.62
N TYR A 93 8.10 -6.55 2.91
CA TYR A 93 7.95 -8.00 2.69
C TYR A 93 7.41 -8.33 1.30
N LYS A 94 6.96 -7.34 0.54
CA LYS A 94 6.47 -7.54 -0.84
C LYS A 94 7.62 -7.87 -1.77
N LYS A 95 7.30 -8.53 -2.86
CA LYS A 95 8.25 -8.84 -3.95
C LYS A 95 7.95 -8.06 -5.22
N VAL A 96 6.76 -7.46 -5.28
CA VAL A 96 6.26 -6.73 -6.43
C VAL A 96 5.54 -5.49 -5.92
N TRP A 97 5.79 -4.36 -6.54
CA TRP A 97 5.25 -3.06 -6.12
C TRP A 97 4.51 -2.37 -7.26
N PHE A 98 3.76 -1.34 -6.92
CA PHE A 98 2.71 -0.68 -7.68
C PHE A 98 1.52 -1.61 -7.98
N HIS A 99 0.37 -1.01 -8.31
CA HIS A 99 -0.84 -1.78 -8.62
C HIS A 99 -0.69 -2.65 -9.87
N ASP A 100 0.13 -2.21 -10.82
CA ASP A 100 0.44 -2.93 -12.07
C ASP A 100 1.64 -3.89 -11.96
N GLY A 101 2.37 -3.84 -10.84
CA GLY A 101 3.52 -4.71 -10.59
C GLY A 101 4.78 -4.34 -11.37
N ARG A 102 4.87 -3.12 -11.93
CA ARG A 102 5.95 -2.73 -12.84
C ARG A 102 7.36 -2.74 -12.23
N ILE A 103 7.48 -2.80 -10.91
CA ILE A 103 8.78 -3.01 -10.25
C ILE A 103 8.71 -4.25 -9.37
N GLY A 104 9.54 -5.24 -9.70
CA GLY A 104 9.61 -6.54 -9.02
C GLY A 104 10.99 -6.90 -8.46
N THR A 105 11.98 -5.99 -8.50
CA THR A 105 13.36 -6.32 -8.15
C THR A 105 13.72 -5.96 -6.73
N ASN A 106 13.56 -4.70 -6.35
CA ASN A 106 13.89 -4.23 -5.01
C ASN A 106 13.20 -2.89 -4.68
N LEU A 107 13.10 -2.60 -3.38
CA LEU A 107 12.44 -1.40 -2.87
C LEU A 107 13.24 -0.10 -3.14
N ASN A 108 14.55 -0.20 -3.40
CA ASN A 108 15.37 0.97 -3.76
C ASN A 108 14.97 1.53 -5.13
N ASP A 109 14.58 0.65 -6.06
CA ASP A 109 14.11 1.08 -7.38
C ASP A 109 12.71 1.67 -7.30
N VAL A 110 11.84 1.13 -6.44
CA VAL A 110 10.53 1.75 -6.11
C VAL A 110 10.74 3.16 -5.56
N THR A 111 11.69 3.33 -4.64
CA THR A 111 12.02 4.64 -4.06
C THR A 111 12.50 5.61 -5.13
N ARG A 112 13.39 5.15 -6.04
CA ARG A 112 13.83 5.97 -7.17
C ARG A 112 12.66 6.40 -8.04
N GLU A 113 11.83 5.46 -8.44
CA GLU A 113 10.66 5.71 -9.29
C GLU A 113 9.77 6.80 -8.70
N ASN A 114 9.41 6.69 -7.42
CA ASN A 114 8.57 7.69 -6.77
C ASN A 114 9.23 9.08 -6.69
N ILE A 115 10.55 9.15 -6.56
CA ILE A 115 11.27 10.43 -6.51
C ILE A 115 11.38 11.06 -7.89
N THR A 116 11.61 10.27 -8.94
CA THR A 116 11.97 10.80 -10.27
C THR A 116 10.80 10.98 -11.22
N GLU A 117 9.70 10.24 -11.06
CA GLU A 117 8.57 10.33 -11.99
C GLU A 117 7.90 11.70 -11.98
N ASP A 118 7.65 12.21 -13.18
CA ASP A 118 7.17 13.58 -13.43
C ASP A 118 5.84 13.89 -12.73
N TRP A 119 4.93 12.92 -12.66
CA TRP A 119 3.64 13.05 -11.98
C TRP A 119 3.67 12.70 -10.49
N LEU A 120 4.78 12.16 -9.96
CA LEU A 120 4.93 11.85 -8.54
C LEU A 120 5.69 12.95 -7.81
N MET A 121 7.02 12.89 -7.73
CA MET A 121 7.81 13.92 -7.03
C MET A 121 8.67 14.77 -7.98
N ASN A 122 8.79 14.38 -9.25
CA ASN A 122 9.45 15.11 -10.34
C ASN A 122 10.82 15.67 -9.94
N MET A 123 11.68 14.84 -9.36
CA MET A 123 12.95 15.28 -8.81
C MET A 123 14.13 14.80 -9.63
N ASP A 124 14.99 15.72 -10.09
CA ASP A 124 16.31 15.36 -10.58
C ASP A 124 17.19 14.89 -9.41
N MET A 125 17.71 13.67 -9.51
CA MET A 125 18.46 13.03 -8.43
C MET A 125 19.79 13.73 -8.11
N ARG A 126 20.39 14.45 -9.08
CA ARG A 126 21.61 15.24 -8.87
C ARG A 126 21.29 16.52 -8.08
N LEU A 127 20.21 17.19 -8.46
CA LEU A 127 19.74 18.38 -7.74
C LEU A 127 19.34 18.02 -6.29
N MET A 128 18.65 16.91 -6.08
CA MET A 128 18.31 16.41 -4.72
C MET A 128 19.58 16.21 -3.88
N GLN A 129 20.58 15.56 -4.45
CA GLN A 129 21.85 15.29 -3.78
C GLN A 129 22.52 16.60 -3.33
N GLU A 130 22.61 17.59 -4.20
CA GLU A 130 23.19 18.88 -3.87
C GLU A 130 22.37 19.68 -2.84
N ARG A 131 21.04 19.61 -2.92
CA ARG A 131 20.16 20.19 -1.87
C ARG A 131 20.43 19.61 -0.49
N LEU A 132 20.58 18.29 -0.40
CA LEU A 132 20.85 17.61 0.87
C LEU A 132 22.27 17.94 1.42
N LYS A 133 23.26 18.11 0.55
CA LYS A 133 24.62 18.49 0.94
C LYS A 133 24.71 19.91 1.54
N GLN A 134 23.74 20.78 1.26
CA GLN A 134 23.70 22.13 1.86
C GLN A 134 23.23 22.12 3.34
N ASP A 135 22.71 20.99 3.84
CA ASP A 135 22.22 20.87 5.20
C ASP A 135 23.24 20.14 6.10
N PRO A 136 23.90 20.84 7.05
CA PRO A 136 24.85 20.20 7.97
C PRO A 136 24.26 19.03 8.75
N THR A 137 22.95 19.05 9.04
CA THR A 137 22.27 17.95 9.72
C THR A 137 22.27 16.71 8.84
N TYR A 138 22.00 16.83 7.55
CA TYR A 138 22.08 15.69 6.64
C TYR A 138 23.51 15.18 6.48
N ILE A 139 24.50 16.07 6.34
CA ILE A 139 25.91 15.65 6.29
C ILE A 139 26.25 14.78 7.50
N LYS A 140 25.87 15.22 8.70
CA LYS A 140 26.06 14.46 9.94
C LYS A 140 25.34 13.12 9.90
N MET A 141 24.02 13.12 9.59
CA MET A 141 23.22 11.89 9.60
C MET A 141 23.66 10.87 8.56
N PHE A 142 24.05 11.29 7.35
CA PHE A 142 24.58 10.39 6.33
C PHE A 142 25.92 9.76 6.77
N LYS A 143 26.77 10.52 7.43
CA LYS A 143 28.04 10.01 8.01
C LYS A 143 27.76 8.99 9.12
N GLU A 144 26.86 9.28 10.04
CA GLU A 144 26.45 8.38 11.14
C GLU A 144 25.79 7.09 10.62
N ALA A 145 25.04 7.17 9.52
CA ALA A 145 24.47 6.02 8.83
C ALA A 145 25.50 5.22 8.02
N GLY A 146 26.78 5.62 8.01
CA GLY A 146 27.84 4.93 7.29
C GLY A 146 27.84 5.14 5.77
N TYR A 147 27.14 6.16 5.28
CA TYR A 147 27.06 6.46 3.84
C TYR A 147 28.08 7.50 3.36
N GLY A 148 28.73 8.22 4.28
CA GLY A 148 29.59 9.36 3.95
C GLY A 148 28.76 10.61 3.62
N GLU A 149 28.86 11.12 2.41
CA GLU A 149 28.08 12.27 1.95
C GLU A 149 26.70 11.84 1.38
N PRO A 150 25.73 12.78 1.38
CA PRO A 150 24.45 12.57 0.69
C PRO A 150 24.65 12.17 -0.77
N SER A 151 24.02 11.09 -1.18
CA SER A 151 24.07 10.61 -2.55
C SER A 151 22.73 9.99 -2.97
N ASN A 152 22.47 9.94 -4.27
CA ASN A 152 21.34 9.24 -4.84
C ASN A 152 21.21 7.81 -4.29
N GLY A 153 22.32 7.04 -4.31
CA GLY A 153 22.31 5.66 -3.85
C GLY A 153 22.01 5.50 -2.37
N SER A 154 22.49 6.42 -1.52
CA SER A 154 22.28 6.37 -0.08
C SER A 154 20.83 6.78 0.30
N VAL A 155 20.24 7.78 -0.35
CA VAL A 155 18.84 8.16 -0.17
C VAL A 155 17.92 6.97 -0.47
N ARG A 156 18.13 6.32 -1.63
CA ARG A 156 17.36 5.15 -2.06
C ARG A 156 17.47 3.94 -1.14
N LYS A 157 18.54 3.85 -0.32
CA LYS A 157 18.74 2.78 0.66
C LYS A 157 18.24 3.16 2.05
N ALA A 158 18.30 4.44 2.42
CA ALA A 158 17.88 4.89 3.74
C ALA A 158 16.34 4.86 3.89
N ILE A 159 15.59 5.30 2.88
CA ILE A 159 14.12 5.28 2.94
C ILE A 159 13.58 3.85 3.14
N PRO A 160 13.98 2.82 2.38
CA PRO A 160 13.60 1.44 2.67
C PRO A 160 13.97 0.94 4.06
N GLU A 161 15.07 1.43 4.66
CA GLU A 161 15.42 1.06 6.02
C GLU A 161 14.41 1.62 7.05
N TYR A 162 13.94 2.85 6.84
CA TYR A 162 12.81 3.38 7.61
C TYR A 162 11.54 2.56 7.40
N LEU A 163 11.22 2.17 6.16
CA LEU A 163 10.02 1.38 5.88
C LEU A 163 10.01 0.02 6.61
N LYS A 164 11.17 -0.53 7.00
CA LYS A 164 11.23 -1.72 7.86
C LYS A 164 10.65 -1.48 9.26
N THR A 165 10.68 -0.24 9.75
CA THR A 165 10.07 0.12 11.04
C THR A 165 8.55 0.15 10.99
N LEU A 166 7.97 0.24 9.77
CA LEU A 166 6.54 0.22 9.52
C LEU A 166 6.02 -1.22 9.42
N THR A 167 6.40 -2.06 10.36
CA THR A 167 5.96 -3.46 10.41
C THR A 167 4.88 -3.64 11.46
N ALA A 168 3.71 -4.12 11.04
CA ALA A 168 2.60 -4.50 11.90
C ALA A 168 2.41 -6.02 11.85
N ASN A 169 2.68 -6.68 12.97
CA ASN A 169 2.61 -8.13 13.15
C ASN A 169 1.97 -8.52 14.49
N THR A 170 1.16 -7.61 15.06
CA THR A 170 0.52 -7.79 16.38
C THR A 170 -1.00 -7.67 16.29
N THR A 171 -1.57 -8.02 15.15
CA THR A 171 -3.01 -8.01 14.92
C THR A 171 -3.74 -9.03 15.82
N PRO A 172 -5.05 -8.93 16.02
CA PRO A 172 -5.83 -10.00 16.67
C PRO A 172 -5.61 -11.36 16.03
N PHE A 173 -5.45 -11.41 14.70
CA PHE A 173 -5.10 -12.62 13.96
C PHE A 173 -3.73 -13.18 14.39
N ASP A 174 -2.68 -12.36 14.39
CA ASP A 174 -1.31 -12.77 14.77
C ASP A 174 -1.25 -13.27 16.22
N LYS A 175 -2.04 -12.66 17.11
CA LYS A 175 -2.16 -13.04 18.52
C LYS A 175 -3.07 -14.24 18.76
N GLN A 176 -3.69 -14.80 17.71
CA GLN A 176 -4.69 -15.88 17.80
C GLN A 176 -5.88 -15.53 18.72
N LYS A 177 -6.27 -14.24 18.74
CA LYS A 177 -7.34 -13.69 19.59
C LYS A 177 -8.51 -13.19 18.73
N LEU A 178 -8.99 -14.05 17.83
CA LEU A 178 -10.14 -13.73 17.00
C LEU A 178 -11.44 -13.79 17.80
N SER A 179 -12.35 -12.86 17.54
CA SER A 179 -13.74 -12.97 17.99
C SER A 179 -14.41 -14.20 17.35
N THR A 180 -15.53 -14.66 17.93
CA THR A 180 -16.31 -15.78 17.34
C THR A 180 -16.74 -15.48 15.90
N SER A 181 -17.13 -14.24 15.60
CA SER A 181 -17.49 -13.80 14.24
C SER A 181 -16.27 -13.86 13.32
N ALA A 182 -15.12 -13.31 13.73
CA ALA A 182 -13.90 -13.35 12.94
C ALA A 182 -13.39 -14.78 12.68
N GLN A 183 -13.57 -15.71 13.63
CA GLN A 183 -13.25 -17.13 13.43
C GLN A 183 -14.12 -17.74 12.33
N LYS A 184 -15.44 -17.51 12.36
CA LYS A 184 -16.34 -17.94 11.29
C LYS A 184 -15.97 -17.29 9.96
N GLY A 185 -15.64 -15.99 9.96
CA GLY A 185 -15.18 -15.28 8.79
C GLY A 185 -13.90 -15.88 8.21
N PHE A 186 -12.96 -16.32 9.02
CA PHE A 186 -11.74 -17.01 8.55
C PHE A 186 -12.07 -18.34 7.87
N GLU A 187 -13.01 -19.12 8.38
CA GLU A 187 -13.46 -20.36 7.71
C GLU A 187 -14.15 -20.06 6.36
N ILE A 188 -14.95 -18.98 6.30
CA ILE A 188 -15.53 -18.51 5.04
C ILE A 188 -14.43 -18.08 4.07
N PHE A 189 -13.46 -17.31 4.51
CA PHE A 189 -12.32 -16.84 3.72
C PHE A 189 -11.54 -17.99 3.05
N LYS A 190 -11.28 -19.06 3.79
CA LYS A 190 -10.58 -20.25 3.29
C LYS A 190 -11.47 -21.13 2.41
N GLY A 191 -12.74 -21.25 2.75
CA GLY A 191 -13.70 -22.18 2.17
C GLY A 191 -14.63 -21.54 1.13
N LYS A 192 -15.88 -21.29 1.53
CA LYS A 192 -16.96 -20.81 0.65
C LYS A 192 -16.62 -19.51 -0.06
N GLY A 193 -15.90 -18.60 0.60
CA GLY A 193 -15.47 -17.31 0.04
C GLY A 193 -14.35 -17.39 -0.99
N ARG A 194 -13.57 -18.48 -1.01
CA ARG A 194 -12.44 -18.73 -1.93
C ARG A 194 -11.37 -17.63 -1.98
N CYS A 195 -11.34 -16.74 -0.98
CA CYS A 195 -10.44 -15.59 -0.95
C CYS A 195 -8.97 -16.03 -0.85
N SER A 196 -8.70 -17.11 -0.13
CA SER A 196 -7.37 -17.68 0.06
C SER A 196 -6.71 -18.20 -1.23
N ALA A 197 -7.46 -18.35 -2.33
CA ALA A 197 -6.92 -18.73 -3.63
C ALA A 197 -5.99 -17.67 -4.26
N CYS A 198 -6.13 -16.41 -3.83
CA CYS A 198 -5.27 -15.28 -4.24
C CYS A 198 -4.62 -14.61 -3.01
N HIS A 199 -5.34 -14.56 -1.89
CA HIS A 199 -4.89 -13.93 -0.65
C HIS A 199 -4.32 -14.98 0.31
N SER A 200 -3.07 -15.39 0.08
CA SER A 200 -2.37 -16.41 0.87
C SER A 200 -1.05 -15.89 1.44
N GLY A 201 -0.39 -16.69 2.27
CA GLY A 201 0.86 -16.33 2.91
C GLY A 201 0.71 -15.29 4.03
N PRO A 202 1.82 -14.91 4.69
CA PRO A 202 1.81 -14.01 5.85
C PRO A 202 1.29 -12.60 5.56
N LEU A 203 1.33 -12.17 4.30
CA LEU A 203 0.81 -10.87 3.85
C LEU A 203 -0.62 -10.97 3.32
N PHE A 204 -1.22 -12.18 3.25
CA PHE A 204 -2.50 -12.39 2.57
C PHE A 204 -2.50 -11.87 1.13
N THR A 205 -1.46 -12.23 0.38
CA THR A 205 -1.31 -11.96 -1.06
C THR A 205 -0.40 -13.00 -1.69
N ASP A 206 -0.71 -13.42 -2.91
CA ASP A 206 0.19 -14.23 -3.73
C ASP A 206 1.09 -13.39 -4.64
N GLY A 207 0.91 -12.04 -4.64
CA GLY A 207 1.66 -11.09 -5.46
C GLY A 207 1.45 -11.20 -6.95
N LYS A 208 0.40 -11.90 -7.40
CA LYS A 208 0.09 -12.07 -8.83
C LYS A 208 -1.00 -11.10 -9.29
N PRO A 209 -1.01 -10.74 -10.59
CA PRO A 209 -2.01 -9.86 -11.14
C PRO A 209 -3.28 -10.60 -11.57
N TYR A 210 -4.44 -10.08 -11.15
CA TYR A 210 -5.76 -10.59 -11.56
C TYR A 210 -6.69 -9.45 -11.95
N ASN A 211 -7.60 -9.74 -12.87
CA ASN A 211 -8.69 -8.84 -13.22
C ASN A 211 -9.94 -9.26 -12.45
N THR A 212 -10.44 -8.38 -11.61
CA THR A 212 -11.64 -8.61 -10.78
C THR A 212 -12.88 -7.89 -11.29
N GLY A 213 -12.74 -7.14 -12.40
CA GLY A 213 -13.84 -6.39 -13.00
C GLY A 213 -14.23 -5.15 -12.20
N VAL A 214 -13.32 -4.57 -11.41
CA VAL A 214 -13.60 -3.31 -10.68
C VAL A 214 -14.00 -2.23 -11.69
N PRO A 215 -15.14 -1.53 -11.49
CA PRO A 215 -15.54 -0.43 -12.35
C PRO A 215 -14.51 0.69 -12.40
N GLU A 216 -14.41 1.36 -13.54
CA GLU A 216 -13.51 2.51 -13.65
C GLU A 216 -14.01 3.68 -12.79
N ASN A 217 -13.07 4.36 -12.14
CA ASN A 217 -13.40 5.63 -11.49
C ASN A 217 -13.50 6.73 -12.55
N LEU A 218 -14.70 7.21 -12.78
CA LEU A 218 -14.97 8.17 -13.86
C LEU A 218 -14.29 9.53 -13.64
N ASP A 219 -13.89 9.86 -12.43
CA ASP A 219 -13.15 11.09 -12.14
C ASP A 219 -11.76 11.11 -12.80
N ILE A 220 -11.20 9.94 -13.14
CA ILE A 220 -9.98 9.85 -13.94
C ILE A 220 -10.17 10.51 -15.31
N PHE A 221 -11.37 10.40 -15.89
CA PHE A 221 -11.66 10.85 -17.26
C PHE A 221 -12.39 12.19 -17.30
N ARG A 222 -13.05 12.60 -16.20
CA ARG A 222 -13.79 13.86 -16.08
C ARG A 222 -12.93 15.02 -15.58
N ASP A 223 -11.97 14.76 -14.70
CA ASP A 223 -11.01 15.77 -14.24
C ASP A 223 -9.88 15.91 -15.27
N PRO A 224 -9.73 17.08 -15.92
CA PRO A 224 -8.74 17.25 -16.99
C PRO A 224 -7.30 16.95 -16.53
N MET A 225 -6.94 17.29 -15.28
CA MET A 225 -5.59 17.07 -14.77
C MET A 225 -5.31 15.58 -14.52
N ARG A 226 -6.30 14.84 -14.00
CA ARG A 226 -6.19 13.38 -13.84
C ARG A 226 -6.10 12.68 -15.18
N HIS A 227 -6.95 13.08 -16.11
CA HIS A 227 -6.97 12.50 -17.46
C HIS A 227 -5.65 12.77 -18.20
N GLN A 228 -5.10 13.96 -18.09
CA GLN A 228 -3.79 14.28 -18.67
C GLN A 228 -2.68 13.42 -18.05
N THR A 229 -2.65 13.26 -16.72
CA THR A 229 -1.69 12.38 -16.04
C THR A 229 -1.85 10.93 -16.50
N PHE A 230 -3.09 10.45 -16.61
CA PHE A 230 -3.40 9.11 -17.12
C PHE A 230 -2.90 8.89 -18.55
N ILE A 231 -3.12 9.86 -19.46
CA ILE A 231 -2.62 9.81 -20.85
C ILE A 231 -1.09 9.79 -20.85
N ALA A 232 -0.44 10.70 -20.10
CA ALA A 232 1.01 10.80 -20.04
C ALA A 232 1.64 9.50 -19.51
N PHE A 233 1.07 8.90 -18.47
CA PHE A 233 1.50 7.61 -17.96
C PHE A 233 1.41 6.51 -19.02
N ASN A 234 0.27 6.38 -19.70
CA ASN A 234 0.07 5.36 -20.73
C ASN A 234 1.00 5.57 -21.92
N MET A 235 1.26 6.82 -22.31
CA MET A 235 2.23 7.18 -23.35
C MET A 235 3.65 6.75 -22.94
N PHE A 236 4.07 7.11 -21.74
CA PHE A 236 5.39 6.77 -21.21
C PHE A 236 5.58 5.25 -21.11
N MET A 237 4.54 4.54 -20.70
CA MET A 237 4.55 3.08 -20.61
C MET A 237 4.40 2.38 -21.96
N GLY A 238 4.32 3.10 -23.08
CA GLY A 238 4.20 2.52 -24.42
C GLY A 238 2.89 1.79 -24.69
N THR A 239 1.81 2.15 -23.98
CA THR A 239 0.49 1.54 -24.16
C THR A 239 -0.06 1.89 -25.56
N GLU A 240 -0.52 0.89 -26.31
CA GLU A 240 -1.11 1.12 -27.62
C GLU A 240 -2.37 1.99 -27.49
N ASN A 241 -2.55 2.89 -28.46
CA ASN A 241 -3.71 3.79 -28.50
C ASN A 241 -3.95 4.57 -27.20
N TYR A 242 -2.86 4.99 -26.53
CA TYR A 242 -2.87 5.61 -25.20
C TYR A 242 -3.81 6.81 -25.09
N MET A 243 -3.97 7.60 -26.16
CA MET A 243 -4.86 8.77 -26.20
C MET A 243 -6.34 8.42 -26.01
N ASN A 244 -6.74 7.22 -26.38
CA ASN A 244 -8.15 6.80 -26.40
C ASN A 244 -8.46 5.71 -25.37
N GLN A 245 -7.54 5.43 -24.44
CA GLN A 245 -7.79 4.49 -23.37
C GLN A 245 -8.95 4.99 -22.49
N LYS A 246 -9.93 4.12 -22.21
CA LYS A 246 -11.11 4.41 -21.38
C LYS A 246 -11.08 3.62 -20.06
N ARG A 247 -9.95 2.98 -19.77
CA ARG A 247 -9.73 2.17 -18.57
C ARG A 247 -8.26 2.09 -18.22
N ASP A 248 -7.99 1.87 -16.94
CA ASP A 248 -6.64 1.52 -16.51
C ASP A 248 -6.29 0.11 -16.99
N VAL A 249 -5.25 0.01 -17.78
CA VAL A 249 -4.85 -1.27 -18.39
C VAL A 249 -4.05 -2.18 -17.43
N GLY A 250 -3.72 -1.70 -16.22
CA GLY A 250 -3.06 -2.50 -15.18
C GLY A 250 -1.74 -3.12 -15.64
N ALA A 251 -1.54 -4.40 -15.38
CA ALA A 251 -0.31 -5.13 -15.69
C ALA A 251 0.06 -5.16 -17.19
N HIS A 252 -0.87 -4.81 -18.08
CA HIS A 252 -0.59 -4.72 -19.51
C HIS A 252 0.49 -3.68 -19.84
N VAL A 253 0.68 -2.64 -19.01
CA VAL A 253 1.76 -1.65 -19.18
C VAL A 253 3.17 -2.24 -19.14
N GLN A 254 3.32 -3.48 -18.67
CA GLN A 254 4.60 -4.18 -18.64
C GLN A 254 4.67 -5.30 -19.67
N THR A 255 3.56 -6.01 -19.84
CA THR A 255 3.55 -7.26 -20.59
C THR A 255 3.35 -7.03 -22.07
N HIS A 256 2.64 -5.96 -22.44
CA HIS A 256 2.28 -5.61 -23.83
C HIS A 256 1.79 -6.81 -24.64
N LYS A 257 1.09 -7.75 -23.99
CA LYS A 257 0.59 -8.95 -24.67
C LYS A 257 -0.37 -8.58 -25.79
N ALA A 258 -0.07 -9.01 -27.00
CA ALA A 258 -0.85 -8.67 -28.18
C ALA A 258 -2.32 -9.15 -28.12
N ASP A 259 -2.59 -10.24 -27.39
CA ASP A 259 -3.94 -10.75 -27.13
C ASP A 259 -4.72 -9.95 -26.09
N GLY A 260 -4.09 -8.98 -25.42
CA GLY A 260 -4.70 -8.10 -24.41
C GLY A 260 -5.16 -8.83 -23.14
N THR A 261 -4.78 -10.08 -22.93
CA THR A 261 -5.26 -10.89 -21.77
C THR A 261 -4.82 -10.35 -20.41
N ASP A 262 -3.83 -9.43 -20.36
CA ASP A 262 -3.37 -8.80 -19.13
C ASP A 262 -4.00 -7.42 -18.87
N LYS A 263 -4.84 -6.93 -19.77
CA LYS A 263 -5.55 -5.64 -19.58
C LYS A 263 -6.50 -5.71 -18.39
N GLY A 264 -6.40 -4.70 -17.52
CA GLY A 264 -7.22 -4.60 -16.32
C GLY A 264 -6.85 -5.57 -15.20
N LYS A 265 -5.68 -6.23 -15.27
CA LYS A 265 -5.15 -7.01 -14.16
C LYS A 265 -4.33 -6.13 -13.22
N PHE A 266 -4.55 -6.30 -11.93
CA PHE A 266 -3.83 -5.62 -10.87
C PHE A 266 -3.26 -6.63 -9.88
N ILE A 267 -2.11 -6.28 -9.28
CA ILE A 267 -1.46 -7.13 -8.27
C ILE A 267 -2.40 -7.30 -7.08
N THR A 268 -2.56 -8.56 -6.64
CA THR A 268 -3.28 -8.89 -5.41
C THR A 268 -2.69 -8.10 -4.24
N PRO A 269 -3.45 -7.19 -3.60
CA PRO A 269 -2.94 -6.42 -2.47
C PRO A 269 -2.83 -7.29 -1.22
N THR A 270 -2.05 -6.82 -0.24
CA THR A 270 -2.12 -7.35 1.12
C THR A 270 -3.50 -7.07 1.71
N LEU A 271 -3.97 -7.95 2.60
CA LEU A 271 -5.18 -7.71 3.40
C LEU A 271 -4.84 -7.25 4.82
N ARG A 272 -3.58 -6.99 5.14
CA ARG A 272 -3.20 -6.43 6.43
C ARG A 272 -3.50 -4.94 6.48
N GLU A 273 -3.91 -4.46 7.64
CA GLU A 273 -4.16 -3.05 7.98
C GLU A 273 -5.32 -2.39 7.20
N LEU A 274 -6.29 -3.18 6.74
CA LEU A 274 -7.41 -2.69 5.93
C LEU A 274 -8.26 -1.62 6.62
N THR A 275 -8.40 -1.66 7.96
CA THR A 275 -9.26 -0.70 8.68
C THR A 275 -8.77 0.75 8.61
N PHE A 276 -7.51 0.97 8.18
CA PHE A 276 -6.90 2.29 8.04
C PHE A 276 -6.79 2.77 6.60
N THR A 277 -7.10 1.92 5.61
CA THR A 277 -6.70 2.16 4.22
C THR A 277 -7.85 2.26 3.24
N ALA A 278 -9.04 2.58 3.75
CA ALA A 278 -10.17 2.94 2.89
C ALA A 278 -9.87 4.25 2.13
N PRO A 279 -10.43 4.44 0.94
CA PRO A 279 -11.25 3.51 0.16
C PRO A 279 -10.42 2.45 -0.57
N TYR A 280 -11.07 1.39 -1.01
CA TYR A 280 -10.44 0.17 -1.52
C TYR A 280 -10.40 0.09 -3.04
N MET A 281 -9.65 -0.90 -3.56
CA MET A 281 -9.33 -1.17 -4.95
C MET A 281 -8.25 -0.22 -5.51
N HIS A 282 -7.72 -0.56 -6.68
CA HIS A 282 -6.65 0.23 -7.33
C HIS A 282 -7.05 1.68 -7.64
N ASN A 283 -8.34 1.95 -7.72
CA ASN A 283 -8.93 3.25 -8.06
C ASN A 283 -9.91 3.78 -6.99
N GLY A 284 -9.92 3.20 -5.79
CA GLY A 284 -10.69 3.67 -4.64
C GLY A 284 -12.21 3.60 -4.82
N MET A 285 -12.73 2.71 -5.68
CA MET A 285 -14.16 2.65 -6.01
C MET A 285 -15.05 2.06 -4.93
N LEU A 286 -14.49 1.39 -3.92
CA LEU A 286 -15.26 0.78 -2.83
C LEU A 286 -14.90 1.46 -1.52
N GLU A 287 -15.90 2.01 -0.83
CA GLU A 287 -15.66 2.87 0.33
C GLU A 287 -15.45 2.07 1.63
N THR A 288 -16.13 0.92 1.77
CA THR A 288 -16.15 0.13 3.01
C THR A 288 -15.72 -1.32 2.77
N LEU A 289 -15.36 -2.04 3.83
CA LEU A 289 -15.10 -3.48 3.75
C LEU A 289 -16.36 -4.27 3.41
N GLU A 290 -17.52 -3.76 3.83
CA GLU A 290 -18.82 -4.30 3.49
C GLU A 290 -19.05 -4.25 1.97
N ASP A 291 -18.71 -3.12 1.33
CA ASP A 291 -18.78 -2.97 -0.13
C ASP A 291 -17.84 -3.95 -0.84
N VAL A 292 -16.62 -4.12 -0.31
CA VAL A 292 -15.66 -5.08 -0.85
C VAL A 292 -16.20 -6.50 -0.78
N VAL A 293 -16.76 -6.90 0.38
CA VAL A 293 -17.34 -8.24 0.54
C VAL A 293 -18.56 -8.42 -0.35
N ALA A 294 -19.44 -7.41 -0.45
CA ALA A 294 -20.60 -7.45 -1.32
C ALA A 294 -20.20 -7.57 -2.80
N PHE A 295 -19.18 -6.82 -3.23
CA PHE A 295 -18.62 -6.89 -4.58
C PHE A 295 -18.17 -8.32 -4.94
N TYR A 296 -17.39 -8.96 -4.06
CA TYR A 296 -16.95 -10.34 -4.30
C TYR A 296 -18.08 -11.35 -4.12
N ASN A 297 -19.08 -11.08 -3.25
CA ASN A 297 -20.25 -11.94 -3.11
C ASN A 297 -21.06 -12.03 -4.40
N GLN A 298 -21.07 -10.98 -5.21
CA GLN A 298 -21.68 -10.96 -6.56
C GLN A 298 -20.78 -11.61 -7.62
N GLY A 299 -19.55 -11.98 -7.31
CA GLY A 299 -18.59 -12.58 -8.23
C GLY A 299 -17.68 -11.57 -8.94
N GLY A 300 -17.46 -10.40 -8.33
CA GLY A 300 -16.72 -9.28 -8.92
C GLY A 300 -17.59 -8.49 -9.91
N GLY A 301 -16.97 -7.55 -10.60
CA GLY A 301 -17.67 -6.75 -11.62
C GLY A 301 -17.67 -7.40 -13.01
N GLU A 302 -18.03 -6.63 -14.02
CA GLU A 302 -18.09 -7.09 -15.41
C GLU A 302 -16.84 -6.69 -16.18
N ASP A 303 -16.16 -7.67 -16.76
CA ASP A 303 -15.02 -7.49 -17.65
C ASP A 303 -14.80 -8.73 -18.49
N SER A 304 -14.45 -8.56 -19.76
CA SER A 304 -14.18 -9.69 -20.68
C SER A 304 -12.95 -10.50 -20.27
N ASN A 305 -11.98 -9.85 -19.58
CA ASN A 305 -10.77 -10.50 -19.08
C ASN A 305 -10.86 -10.88 -17.60
N LYS A 306 -12.07 -10.79 -16.99
CA LYS A 306 -12.26 -11.14 -15.59
C LYS A 306 -11.78 -12.57 -15.30
N ASP A 307 -11.14 -12.75 -14.16
CA ASP A 307 -10.69 -14.07 -13.72
C ASP A 307 -11.88 -15.03 -13.57
N LYS A 308 -11.81 -16.14 -14.26
CA LYS A 308 -12.90 -17.15 -14.36
C LYS A 308 -13.23 -17.83 -13.02
N ARG A 309 -12.35 -17.69 -12.01
CA ARG A 309 -12.58 -18.20 -10.64
C ARG A 309 -13.57 -17.33 -9.86
N LEU A 310 -13.72 -16.06 -10.24
CA LEU A 310 -14.66 -15.14 -9.62
C LEU A 310 -16.08 -15.42 -10.10
N LYS A 311 -16.87 -15.99 -9.20
CA LYS A 311 -18.27 -16.34 -9.39
C LYS A 311 -19.05 -15.95 -8.14
N PRO A 312 -20.38 -15.72 -8.24
CA PRO A 312 -21.21 -15.46 -7.06
C PRO A 312 -20.94 -16.47 -5.93
N LEU A 313 -20.76 -15.96 -4.72
CA LEU A 313 -20.42 -16.78 -3.55
C LEU A 313 -21.66 -17.22 -2.78
N ASN A 314 -22.78 -16.51 -2.96
CA ASN A 314 -24.04 -16.72 -2.27
C ASN A 314 -23.88 -16.74 -0.72
N LEU A 315 -23.11 -15.78 -0.21
CA LEU A 315 -22.96 -15.58 1.23
C LEU A 315 -24.24 -14.91 1.78
N SER A 316 -24.76 -15.42 2.87
CA SER A 316 -25.81 -14.74 3.64
C SER A 316 -25.31 -13.44 4.26
N ALA A 317 -26.19 -12.57 4.73
CA ALA A 317 -25.83 -11.33 5.40
C ALA A 317 -24.93 -11.58 6.62
N GLN A 318 -25.21 -12.64 7.40
CA GLN A 318 -24.39 -13.02 8.55
C GLN A 318 -22.99 -13.49 8.12
N GLU A 319 -22.88 -14.29 7.07
CA GLU A 319 -21.58 -14.75 6.54
C GLU A 319 -20.76 -13.58 6.00
N GLN A 320 -21.37 -12.58 5.37
CA GLN A 320 -20.71 -11.36 4.93
C GLN A 320 -20.19 -10.55 6.13
N SER A 321 -21.00 -10.37 7.17
CA SER A 321 -20.58 -9.70 8.41
C SER A 321 -19.44 -10.44 9.12
N ASP A 322 -19.49 -11.77 9.19
CA ASP A 322 -18.42 -12.60 9.76
C ASP A 322 -17.12 -12.44 8.97
N LEU A 323 -17.20 -12.38 7.65
CA LEU A 323 -16.04 -12.16 6.78
C LEU A 323 -15.43 -10.76 6.97
N VAL A 324 -16.25 -9.70 7.09
CA VAL A 324 -15.79 -8.35 7.44
C VAL A 324 -15.10 -8.34 8.80
N ALA A 325 -15.66 -9.02 9.81
CA ALA A 325 -15.03 -9.14 11.11
C ALA A 325 -13.66 -9.84 11.06
N PHE A 326 -13.51 -10.84 10.20
CA PHE A 326 -12.20 -11.46 9.93
C PHE A 326 -11.23 -10.48 9.28
N LEU A 327 -11.62 -9.81 8.19
CA LEU A 327 -10.77 -8.84 7.50
C LEU A 327 -10.31 -7.71 8.44
N SER A 328 -11.20 -7.22 9.30
CA SER A 328 -10.87 -6.22 10.32
C SER A 328 -9.86 -6.73 11.35
N SER A 329 -9.89 -8.03 11.66
CA SER A 329 -8.94 -8.65 12.61
C SER A 329 -7.51 -8.75 12.09
N LEU A 330 -7.27 -8.44 10.81
CA LEU A 330 -5.95 -8.34 10.19
C LEU A 330 -5.30 -6.96 10.35
N SER A 331 -5.94 -6.05 11.09
CA SER A 331 -5.41 -4.73 11.41
C SER A 331 -4.93 -4.68 12.86
N SER A 332 -3.80 -4.01 13.06
CA SER A 332 -3.19 -3.77 14.37
C SER A 332 -3.86 -2.57 15.06
N GLU A 333 -3.46 -2.28 16.29
CA GLU A 333 -3.62 -0.94 16.84
C GLU A 333 -2.81 0.05 15.98
N PRO A 334 -3.26 1.31 15.84
CA PRO A 334 -2.56 2.31 15.05
C PRO A 334 -1.07 2.39 15.41
N LEU A 335 -0.17 2.32 14.43
CA LEU A 335 1.28 2.45 14.64
C LEU A 335 1.67 3.83 15.22
N THR A 336 0.75 4.77 15.19
CA THR A 336 0.89 6.16 15.67
C THR A 336 0.52 6.33 17.14
N SER A 337 0.92 5.42 18.02
CA SER A 337 0.84 5.66 19.49
C SER A 337 1.79 6.76 19.96
N ASP A 338 2.79 7.12 19.19
CA ASP A 338 3.57 8.34 19.38
C ASP A 338 2.73 9.55 18.99
N LYS A 339 2.28 10.30 19.99
CA LYS A 339 1.50 11.54 19.88
C LYS A 339 2.24 12.69 19.15
N HIS A 340 3.37 12.43 18.56
CA HIS A 340 4.04 13.31 17.61
C HIS A 340 3.51 13.01 16.20
N VAL A 341 2.28 13.43 15.96
CA VAL A 341 1.82 13.69 14.60
C VAL A 341 2.77 14.76 14.03
N TRP A 342 3.75 14.32 13.28
CA TRP A 342 4.60 15.20 12.51
C TRP A 342 3.70 15.85 11.45
N LYS A 343 3.21 17.06 11.78
CA LYS A 343 2.63 17.89 10.73
C LYS A 343 3.74 18.18 9.75
N ALA A 344 3.50 17.95 8.47
CA ALA A 344 4.46 18.22 7.39
C ALA A 344 5.09 19.64 7.50
N ASN A 345 4.40 20.57 8.14
CA ASN A 345 4.84 21.93 8.44
C ASN A 345 5.91 22.03 9.54
N ASP A 346 6.03 21.09 10.46
CA ASP A 346 6.97 21.21 11.58
C ASP A 346 8.44 21.05 11.15
N TYR A 347 8.69 20.24 10.10
CA TYR A 347 10.02 20.13 9.51
C TYR A 347 10.39 21.30 8.59
N ASN A 348 9.42 21.88 7.89
CA ASN A 348 9.67 22.98 6.96
C ASN A 348 9.99 24.31 7.64
N TYR A 349 9.42 24.58 8.80
CA TYR A 349 9.59 25.88 9.45
C TYR A 349 10.96 26.06 10.12
N GLN A 350 11.50 25.03 10.77
CA GLN A 350 12.82 25.12 11.41
C GLN A 350 13.95 25.24 10.38
N LEU A 351 13.87 24.51 9.27
CA LEU A 351 14.90 24.55 8.23
C LEU A 351 14.97 25.89 7.49
N ILE A 352 13.83 26.56 7.28
CA ILE A 352 13.78 27.90 6.68
C ILE A 352 14.25 28.97 7.66
N SER A 353 14.00 28.83 8.97
CA SER A 353 14.48 29.77 9.99
C SER A 353 16.00 29.68 10.19
N ASP A 354 16.56 28.46 10.15
CA ASP A 354 18.02 28.26 10.31
C ASP A 354 18.81 28.83 9.12
N TRP A 355 18.22 28.78 7.91
CA TRP A 355 18.83 29.39 6.71
C TRP A 355 19.01 30.91 6.82
N ARG A 356 18.07 31.58 7.51
CA ARG A 356 18.13 33.04 7.72
C ARG A 356 19.10 33.46 8.81
N ASN A 357 19.55 32.53 9.65
CA ASN A 357 20.44 32.79 10.79
C ASN A 357 21.91 32.46 10.51
N VAL A 358 22.26 31.93 9.31
CA VAL A 358 23.65 31.84 8.87
C VAL A 358 24.08 33.27 8.49
N LYS A 359 24.47 34.08 9.47
CA LYS A 359 25.24 35.29 9.24
C LYS A 359 26.63 34.93 8.79
N ASN A 360 27.07 35.61 7.72
CA ASN A 360 28.41 35.66 7.16
C ASN A 360 29.53 35.69 8.21
#